data_8f23758b20e7e2df2f3a6a0af653d4e8
#
_entry.id   8f23758b20e7e2df2f3a6a0af653d4e8
#
_cell.length_a   1.000
_cell.length_b   1.000
_cell.length_c   1.000
_cell.angle_alpha   90.00
_cell.angle_beta   90.00
_cell.angle_gamma   90.00
#
_symmetry.space_group_name_H-M   'P 1'
#
loop_
_entity.id
_entity.type
_entity.pdbx_description
1 polymer ?
#
loop_
_entity_poly.entity_id
_entity_poly.type
_entity_poly.pdbx_seq_one_letter_code
_entity_poly.pdbx_strand_id
1 'polypeptide(L)'
;MKVLIINNRFYPINMIGAFRIEAFAKYFQQAGHSVTVVTDGEADEMKLWSGCNVYYVKDPLITLSYRERCVKEGKKWVLRRIANGLLVRLTADGKFIWRWKAYKKAASLCEANSFDVVLSSFDPLAPHIIAYKLRKNGYKFYWIADMRDEMSKSIFKSRYQVRSLIPYERKIVNSSDLVVSVSEPLLKDFKRFCKHDNFLEIKNGYDYEEIHDVYFQSQFTMAFFGHFHRKWVSPANWFKAFSELIKEGELPSDSQIKIIGNRFKLDVPQDIASNVLLIPPVVHSEAIRMSLEADTLVVIHTTGRKGVYTGKLFDYLATNKPILALCDPEDVIAGLLEETKAGFTVDNADIAGIKKMILRCYSIWKNKEVLPRDWEKIRQYTRKNQCKILLDYLANVQKLT
;
A
#
# COMPACT_ATOMS: atom_id res chain seq x y z
N MET A 1 -10.43 6.74 -24.42
CA MET A 1 -9.94 7.93 -23.68
C MET A 1 -8.43 8.03 -23.77
N LYS A 2 -7.92 9.26 -23.75
CA LYS A 2 -6.50 9.55 -23.50
C LYS A 2 -6.33 9.90 -22.03
N VAL A 3 -5.52 9.13 -21.32
CA VAL A 3 -5.35 9.21 -19.87
C VAL A 3 -3.93 9.64 -19.53
N LEU A 4 -3.79 10.69 -18.72
CA LEU A 4 -2.51 11.09 -18.12
C LEU A 4 -2.48 10.67 -16.66
N ILE A 5 -1.51 9.85 -16.28
CA ILE A 5 -1.28 9.46 -14.89
C ILE A 5 -0.06 10.22 -14.37
N ILE A 6 -0.22 10.92 -13.25
CA ILE A 6 0.87 11.66 -12.59
C ILE A 6 1.11 11.01 -11.23
N ASN A 7 2.26 10.37 -11.09
CA ASN A 7 2.68 9.75 -9.84
C ASN A 7 4.20 9.77 -9.72
N ASN A 8 4.71 9.83 -8.50
CA ASN A 8 6.15 9.81 -8.28
C ASN A 8 6.71 8.40 -7.98
N ARG A 9 5.92 7.37 -8.13
CA ARG A 9 6.30 5.98 -7.90
C ARG A 9 5.71 5.11 -8.99
N PHE A 10 6.57 4.56 -9.82
CA PHE A 10 6.19 3.68 -10.92
C PHE A 10 7.26 2.62 -11.11
N TYR A 11 7.04 1.66 -12.00
CA TYR A 11 8.02 0.64 -12.36
C TYR A 11 9.42 1.26 -12.63
N PRO A 12 10.52 0.66 -12.16
CA PRO A 12 10.65 -0.64 -11.49
C PRO A 12 10.63 -0.59 -9.94
N ILE A 13 9.89 0.31 -9.35
CA ILE A 13 9.88 0.52 -7.90
C ILE A 13 9.02 -0.56 -7.21
N ASN A 14 9.65 -1.38 -6.37
CA ASN A 14 8.97 -2.42 -5.60
C ASN A 14 8.29 -1.82 -4.35
N MET A 15 7.17 -1.16 -4.54
CA MET A 15 6.34 -0.56 -3.48
C MET A 15 4.86 -0.63 -3.82
N ILE A 16 4.01 -0.84 -2.81
CA ILE A 16 2.55 -0.95 -2.96
C ILE A 16 1.95 0.24 -3.72
N GLY A 17 2.46 1.45 -3.44
CA GLY A 17 2.01 2.65 -4.14
C GLY A 17 2.36 2.71 -5.62
N ALA A 18 3.44 2.05 -6.05
CA ALA A 18 3.77 1.87 -7.45
C ALA A 18 2.84 0.82 -8.08
N PHE A 19 2.67 -0.33 -7.45
CA PHE A 19 1.82 -1.42 -7.95
C PHE A 19 0.37 -1.00 -8.21
N ARG A 20 -0.20 -0.12 -7.37
CA ARG A 20 -1.55 0.42 -7.58
C ARG A 20 -1.63 1.24 -8.87
N ILE A 21 -0.66 2.10 -9.10
CA ILE A 21 -0.63 2.97 -10.28
C ILE A 21 -0.25 2.19 -11.54
N GLU A 22 0.65 1.22 -11.43
CA GLU A 22 0.96 0.28 -12.50
C GLU A 22 -0.28 -0.50 -12.93
N ALA A 23 -1.10 -0.94 -11.96
CA ALA A 23 -2.37 -1.61 -12.25
C ALA A 23 -3.34 -0.68 -13.00
N PHE A 24 -3.54 0.57 -12.56
CA PHE A 24 -4.37 1.52 -13.31
C PHE A 24 -3.84 1.73 -14.72
N ALA A 25 -2.54 1.95 -14.91
CA ALA A 25 -1.95 2.13 -16.24
C ALA A 25 -2.17 0.89 -17.13
N LYS A 26 -1.83 -0.30 -16.63
CA LYS A 26 -1.96 -1.59 -17.34
C LYS A 26 -3.41 -1.88 -17.76
N TYR A 27 -4.34 -1.78 -16.80
CA TYR A 27 -5.73 -2.18 -17.09
C TYR A 27 -6.50 -1.13 -17.88
N PHE A 28 -6.16 0.15 -17.77
CA PHE A 28 -6.67 1.18 -18.67
C PHE A 28 -6.20 0.95 -20.10
N GLN A 29 -4.90 0.65 -20.27
CA GLN A 29 -4.35 0.32 -21.58
C GLN A 29 -5.00 -0.95 -22.18
N GLN A 30 -5.18 -2.00 -21.39
CA GLN A 30 -5.85 -3.23 -21.82
C GLN A 30 -7.32 -3.02 -22.17
N ALA A 31 -7.97 -2.01 -21.58
CA ALA A 31 -9.34 -1.60 -21.94
C ALA A 31 -9.38 -0.71 -23.21
N GLY A 32 -8.28 -0.57 -23.94
CA GLY A 32 -8.20 0.18 -25.20
C GLY A 32 -8.01 1.68 -25.04
N HIS A 33 -7.60 2.15 -23.85
CA HIS A 33 -7.29 3.58 -23.62
C HIS A 33 -5.82 3.87 -23.90
N SER A 34 -5.54 5.08 -24.42
CA SER A 34 -4.16 5.56 -24.58
C SER A 34 -3.66 6.11 -23.24
N VAL A 35 -2.65 5.49 -22.64
CA VAL A 35 -2.15 5.85 -21.32
C VAL A 35 -0.75 6.45 -21.40
N THR A 36 -0.61 7.63 -20.81
CA THR A 36 0.68 8.32 -20.61
C THR A 36 0.93 8.48 -19.14
N VAL A 37 2.13 8.15 -18.67
CA VAL A 37 2.54 8.26 -17.27
C VAL A 37 3.67 9.27 -17.13
N VAL A 38 3.58 10.18 -16.16
CA VAL A 38 4.68 11.06 -15.73
C VAL A 38 5.09 10.65 -14.32
N THR A 39 6.32 10.20 -14.16
CA THR A 39 6.86 9.70 -12.88
C THR A 39 8.27 10.24 -12.63
N ASP A 40 8.81 9.99 -11.42
CA ASP A 40 10.19 10.33 -11.15
C ASP A 40 11.16 9.28 -11.70
N GLY A 41 12.38 9.70 -11.94
CA GLY A 41 13.45 8.86 -12.47
C GLY A 41 14.84 9.37 -12.14
N GLU A 42 15.87 8.57 -12.44
CA GLU A 42 17.28 8.95 -12.31
C GLU A 42 17.73 9.87 -13.46
N ALA A 43 17.04 9.79 -14.59
CA ALA A 43 17.27 10.60 -15.78
C ALA A 43 15.93 11.06 -16.38
N ASP A 44 16.00 12.06 -17.27
CA ASP A 44 14.86 12.44 -18.11
C ASP A 44 14.84 11.48 -19.31
N GLU A 45 13.90 10.56 -19.35
CA GLU A 45 13.78 9.54 -20.40
C GLU A 45 12.33 9.14 -20.65
N MET A 46 12.06 8.54 -21.79
CA MET A 46 10.78 7.93 -22.11
C MET A 46 10.97 6.44 -22.38
N LYS A 47 10.13 5.61 -21.79
CA LYS A 47 10.09 4.16 -21.98
C LYS A 47 8.68 3.69 -22.27
N LEU A 48 8.57 2.65 -23.07
CA LEU A 48 7.32 1.92 -23.22
C LEU A 48 7.24 0.86 -22.11
N TRP A 49 6.14 0.87 -21.34
CA TRP A 49 5.86 -0.13 -20.33
C TRP A 49 4.44 -0.63 -20.47
N SER A 50 4.26 -1.93 -20.71
CA SER A 50 2.92 -2.56 -20.84
C SER A 50 1.99 -1.84 -21.81
N GLY A 51 2.53 -1.29 -22.92
CA GLY A 51 1.80 -0.49 -23.91
C GLY A 51 1.57 0.98 -23.53
N CYS A 52 2.01 1.42 -22.36
CA CYS A 52 1.90 2.80 -21.88
C CYS A 52 3.18 3.60 -22.17
N ASN A 53 3.03 4.88 -22.54
CA ASN A 53 4.16 5.80 -22.65
C ASN A 53 4.53 6.34 -21.27
N VAL A 54 5.70 5.98 -20.73
CA VAL A 54 6.16 6.39 -19.41
C VAL A 54 7.31 7.41 -19.53
N TYR A 55 7.05 8.63 -19.07
CA TYR A 55 8.03 9.70 -19.00
C TYR A 55 8.61 9.76 -17.59
N TYR A 56 9.86 9.34 -17.46
CA TYR A 56 10.65 9.52 -16.25
C TYR A 56 11.21 10.93 -16.24
N VAL A 57 10.99 11.65 -15.16
CA VAL A 57 11.49 13.00 -14.94
C VAL A 57 12.52 12.99 -13.84
N LYS A 58 13.74 13.44 -14.15
CA LYS A 58 14.85 13.40 -13.20
C LYS A 58 14.52 14.09 -11.88
N ASP A 59 14.53 13.31 -10.80
CA ASP A 59 14.48 13.82 -9.42
C ASP A 59 15.89 13.81 -8.81
N PRO A 60 16.50 14.97 -8.54
CA PRO A 60 17.82 15.03 -7.94
C PRO A 60 17.89 14.42 -6.54
N LEU A 61 16.72 14.20 -5.90
CA LEU A 61 16.61 13.61 -4.57
C LEU A 61 16.09 12.15 -4.59
N ILE A 62 15.96 11.53 -5.75
CA ILE A 62 15.39 10.18 -5.89
C ILE A 62 16.16 9.14 -5.06
N THR A 63 17.46 9.29 -4.95
CA THR A 63 18.33 8.40 -4.18
C THR A 63 17.99 8.39 -2.69
N LEU A 64 17.34 9.44 -2.18
CA LEU A 64 16.89 9.52 -0.79
C LEU A 64 15.57 8.78 -0.53
N SER A 65 14.75 8.64 -1.57
CA SER A 65 13.41 8.05 -1.47
C SER A 65 13.38 6.56 -1.77
N TYR A 66 14.19 6.09 -2.72
CA TYR A 66 14.00 4.79 -3.38
C TYR A 66 15.20 3.85 -3.38
N ARG A 67 16.41 4.38 -3.40
CA ARG A 67 17.55 3.48 -3.23
C ARG A 67 17.44 2.82 -1.87
N GLU A 68 17.60 1.52 -1.89
CA GLU A 68 17.75 0.75 -0.68
C GLU A 68 18.74 1.48 0.22
N ARG A 69 18.28 1.85 1.40
CA ARG A 69 19.05 2.63 2.39
C ARG A 69 20.36 1.95 2.83
N CYS A 70 20.66 0.83 2.19
CA CYS A 70 21.86 0.03 2.42
C CYS A 70 23.12 0.58 1.74
N VAL A 71 22.99 1.43 0.72
CA VAL A 71 24.15 2.05 0.09
C VAL A 71 24.44 3.35 0.82
N LYS A 72 25.36 3.31 1.78
CA LYS A 72 25.91 4.48 2.47
C LYS A 72 26.71 5.32 1.48
N GLU A 73 26.06 6.23 0.78
CA GLU A 73 26.73 7.22 -0.09
C GLU A 73 27.41 8.33 0.75
N GLY A 74 28.21 7.97 1.74
CA GLY A 74 29.05 8.88 2.49
C GLY A 74 28.38 10.18 3.01
N LYS A 75 29.18 11.27 3.17
CA LYS A 75 28.70 12.59 3.68
C LYS A 75 27.63 13.24 2.77
N LYS A 76 27.61 12.95 1.48
CA LYS A 76 26.61 13.49 0.53
C LYS A 76 25.19 13.02 0.86
N TRP A 77 25.03 11.78 1.37
CA TRP A 77 23.74 11.26 1.79
C TRP A 77 23.13 12.03 2.97
N VAL A 78 23.98 12.38 3.96
CA VAL A 78 23.53 13.15 5.14
C VAL A 78 23.04 14.53 4.74
N LEU A 79 23.79 15.24 3.89
CA LEU A 79 23.40 16.57 3.38
C LEU A 79 22.08 16.53 2.62
N ARG A 80 21.90 15.55 1.73
CA ARG A 80 20.66 15.36 0.98
C ARG A 80 19.48 15.05 1.91
N ARG A 81 19.69 14.23 2.94
CA ARG A 81 18.67 13.91 3.94
C ARG A 81 18.25 15.15 4.74
N ILE A 82 19.19 15.98 5.13
CA ILE A 82 18.91 17.26 5.82
C ILE A 82 18.13 18.20 4.88
N ALA A 83 18.57 18.35 3.63
CA ALA A 83 17.90 19.18 2.64
C ALA A 83 16.46 18.70 2.38
N ASN A 84 16.23 17.40 2.24
CA ASN A 84 14.88 16.83 2.07
C ASN A 84 14.02 17.06 3.33
N GLY A 85 14.59 16.89 4.52
CA GLY A 85 13.90 17.16 5.78
C GLY A 85 13.45 18.63 5.90
N LEU A 86 14.30 19.56 5.47
CA LEU A 86 13.97 20.99 5.41
C LEU A 86 12.88 21.27 4.38
N LEU A 87 12.98 20.71 3.17
CA LEU A 87 11.96 20.86 2.11
C LEU A 87 10.60 20.34 2.58
N VAL A 88 10.54 19.16 3.19
CA VAL A 88 9.29 18.62 3.75
C VAL A 88 8.71 19.54 4.82
N ARG A 89 9.57 20.12 5.65
CA ARG A 89 9.16 21.02 6.73
C ARG A 89 8.61 22.34 6.21
N LEU A 90 9.22 22.89 5.14
CA LEU A 90 8.84 24.19 4.58
C LEU A 90 7.68 24.10 3.58
N THR A 91 7.57 23.00 2.82
CA THR A 91 6.66 22.89 1.68
C THR A 91 5.57 21.83 1.87
N ALA A 92 5.58 21.08 2.96
CA ALA A 92 4.78 19.86 3.19
C ALA A 92 4.96 18.78 2.11
N ASP A 93 5.97 18.91 1.24
CA ASP A 93 6.17 18.08 0.07
C ASP A 93 7.66 17.76 -0.15
N GLY A 94 8.06 16.53 0.11
CA GLY A 94 9.43 16.06 -0.11
C GLY A 94 9.85 16.01 -1.59
N LYS A 95 8.93 16.25 -2.50
CA LYS A 95 9.13 16.20 -3.95
C LYS A 95 9.01 17.58 -4.62
N PHE A 96 9.22 18.65 -3.87
CA PHE A 96 9.06 20.02 -4.34
C PHE A 96 9.89 20.32 -5.60
N ILE A 97 11.14 19.87 -5.66
CA ILE A 97 12.03 20.11 -6.81
C ILE A 97 11.56 19.29 -8.02
N TRP A 98 11.26 18.00 -7.83
CA TRP A 98 10.72 17.15 -8.87
C TRP A 98 9.40 17.69 -9.41
N ARG A 99 8.51 18.14 -8.54
CA ARG A 99 7.20 18.68 -8.87
C ARG A 99 7.25 19.77 -9.95
N TRP A 100 8.24 20.66 -9.88
CA TRP A 100 8.38 21.73 -10.87
C TRP A 100 8.76 21.21 -12.26
N LYS A 101 9.69 20.26 -12.33
CA LYS A 101 10.10 19.63 -13.60
C LYS A 101 8.99 18.76 -14.16
N ALA A 102 8.35 17.94 -13.32
CA ALA A 102 7.25 17.07 -13.72
C ALA A 102 6.03 17.89 -14.19
N TYR A 103 5.76 19.05 -13.57
CA TYR A 103 4.75 19.98 -14.07
C TYR A 103 5.07 20.48 -15.48
N LYS A 104 6.30 20.92 -15.77
CA LYS A 104 6.70 21.34 -17.12
C LYS A 104 6.52 20.23 -18.14
N LYS A 105 6.92 19.00 -17.80
CA LYS A 105 6.72 17.85 -18.69
C LYS A 105 5.24 17.56 -18.91
N ALA A 106 4.43 17.52 -17.85
CA ALA A 106 3.00 17.29 -17.97
C ALA A 106 2.28 18.38 -18.78
N ALA A 107 2.66 19.65 -18.60
CA ALA A 107 2.14 20.77 -19.38
C ALA A 107 2.48 20.64 -20.88
N SER A 108 3.74 20.36 -21.20
CA SER A 108 4.16 20.12 -22.58
C SER A 108 3.41 18.94 -23.22
N LEU A 109 3.09 17.89 -22.45
CA LEU A 109 2.28 16.78 -22.95
C LEU A 109 0.83 17.19 -23.18
N CYS A 110 0.25 18.05 -22.31
CA CYS A 110 -1.09 18.61 -22.47
C CYS A 110 -1.19 19.61 -23.64
N GLU A 111 -0.11 20.29 -23.97
CA GLU A 111 -0.03 21.16 -25.17
C GLU A 111 -0.01 20.34 -26.47
N ALA A 112 0.73 19.24 -26.47
CA ALA A 112 0.83 18.36 -27.61
C ALA A 112 -0.38 17.44 -27.80
N ASN A 113 -1.12 17.17 -26.74
CA ASN A 113 -2.25 16.24 -26.72
C ASN A 113 -3.36 16.73 -25.79
N SER A 114 -4.62 16.59 -26.18
CA SER A 114 -5.73 16.70 -25.23
C SER A 114 -5.86 15.38 -24.46
N PHE A 115 -5.86 15.45 -23.12
CA PHE A 115 -6.18 14.32 -22.27
C PHE A 115 -7.62 14.43 -21.78
N ASP A 116 -8.36 13.32 -21.86
CA ASP A 116 -9.73 13.25 -21.35
C ASP A 116 -9.73 13.15 -19.82
N VAL A 117 -8.77 12.39 -19.27
CA VAL A 117 -8.64 12.10 -17.84
C VAL A 117 -7.22 12.36 -17.37
N VAL A 118 -7.10 13.01 -16.20
CA VAL A 118 -5.84 13.09 -15.43
C VAL A 118 -6.04 12.41 -14.09
N LEU A 119 -5.26 11.37 -13.82
CA LEU A 119 -5.22 10.68 -12.53
C LEU A 119 -3.95 11.08 -11.79
N SER A 120 -4.08 11.58 -10.57
CA SER A 120 -2.96 11.88 -9.67
C SER A 120 -3.11 11.10 -8.36
N SER A 121 -1.99 10.63 -7.74
CA SER A 121 -2.06 9.80 -6.55
C SER A 121 -1.19 10.33 -5.40
N PHE A 122 -1.69 10.25 -4.17
CA PHE A 122 -1.04 10.56 -2.90
C PHE A 122 -0.53 9.25 -2.26
N ASP A 123 0.57 9.19 -1.50
CA ASP A 123 1.62 10.11 -1.10
C ASP A 123 2.81 10.00 -2.05
N PRO A 124 3.50 11.06 -2.44
CA PRO A 124 3.53 12.42 -1.89
C PRO A 124 2.49 13.37 -2.48
N LEU A 125 2.50 14.62 -1.99
CA LEU A 125 1.56 15.67 -2.38
C LEU A 125 1.79 16.15 -3.83
N ALA A 126 3.01 16.07 -4.34
CA ALA A 126 3.43 16.63 -5.63
C ALA A 126 2.51 16.29 -6.82
N PRO A 127 2.07 15.04 -7.05
CA PRO A 127 1.20 14.68 -8.17
C PRO A 127 -0.11 15.49 -8.20
N HIS A 128 -0.75 15.64 -7.04
CA HIS A 128 -1.98 16.42 -6.95
C HIS A 128 -1.77 17.90 -7.21
N ILE A 129 -0.66 18.47 -6.73
CA ILE A 129 -0.32 19.87 -7.01
C ILE A 129 -0.04 20.10 -8.48
N ILE A 130 0.54 19.12 -9.18
CA ILE A 130 0.76 19.19 -10.63
C ILE A 130 -0.60 19.22 -11.34
N ALA A 131 -1.49 18.27 -11.06
CA ALA A 131 -2.82 18.21 -11.66
C ALA A 131 -3.64 19.50 -11.39
N TYR A 132 -3.61 20.00 -10.14
CA TYR A 132 -4.24 21.28 -9.78
C TYR A 132 -3.69 22.44 -10.59
N LYS A 133 -2.37 22.54 -10.76
CA LYS A 133 -1.76 23.63 -11.55
C LYS A 133 -2.09 23.54 -13.02
N LEU A 134 -2.14 22.34 -13.60
CA LEU A 134 -2.58 22.15 -14.99
C LEU A 134 -4.00 22.72 -15.17
N ARG A 135 -4.95 22.32 -14.29
CA ARG A 135 -6.33 22.84 -14.34
C ARG A 135 -6.39 24.35 -14.16
N LYS A 136 -5.64 24.91 -13.20
CA LYS A 136 -5.59 26.35 -12.96
C LYS A 136 -5.06 27.12 -14.19
N ASN A 137 -4.18 26.52 -14.98
CA ASN A 137 -3.61 27.11 -16.19
C ASN A 137 -4.46 26.85 -17.46
N GLY A 138 -5.70 26.40 -17.29
CA GLY A 138 -6.68 26.33 -18.37
C GLY A 138 -6.75 24.99 -19.12
N TYR A 139 -5.93 23.98 -18.76
CA TYR A 139 -6.05 22.67 -19.36
C TYR A 139 -7.36 21.99 -18.89
N LYS A 140 -8.15 21.49 -19.84
CA LYS A 140 -9.44 20.84 -19.59
C LYS A 140 -9.27 19.34 -19.56
N PHE A 141 -9.71 18.66 -18.50
CA PHE A 141 -9.72 17.21 -18.31
C PHE A 141 -10.58 16.83 -17.12
N TYR A 142 -11.02 15.60 -17.05
CA TYR A 142 -11.65 15.03 -15.85
C TYR A 142 -10.55 14.64 -14.86
N TRP A 143 -10.51 15.28 -13.68
CA TRP A 143 -9.45 15.04 -12.70
C TRP A 143 -9.85 14.03 -11.63
N ILE A 144 -9.15 12.90 -11.56
CA ILE A 144 -9.27 11.89 -10.52
C ILE A 144 -8.14 12.11 -9.50
N ALA A 145 -8.51 12.39 -8.25
CA ALA A 145 -7.59 12.48 -7.13
C ALA A 145 -7.62 11.17 -6.34
N ASP A 146 -6.60 10.30 -6.50
CA ASP A 146 -6.45 9.04 -5.78
C ASP A 146 -5.78 9.29 -4.41
N MET A 147 -6.60 9.36 -3.38
CA MET A 147 -6.24 9.64 -1.98
C MET A 147 -6.11 8.31 -1.22
N ARG A 148 -5.11 7.51 -1.55
CA ARG A 148 -4.93 6.14 -1.01
C ARG A 148 -4.43 6.05 0.42
N ASP A 149 -3.92 7.14 0.98
CA ASP A 149 -3.39 7.26 2.34
C ASP A 149 -3.96 8.52 3.01
N GLU A 150 -3.94 8.54 4.36
CA GLU A 150 -4.38 9.70 5.13
C GLU A 150 -3.48 10.91 4.84
N MET A 151 -4.04 12.06 4.60
CA MET A 151 -3.29 13.30 4.42
C MET A 151 -3.16 14.06 5.74
N SER A 152 -4.20 14.79 6.15
CA SER A 152 -4.18 15.60 7.36
C SER A 152 -4.55 14.83 8.64
N LYS A 153 -4.99 13.58 8.54
CA LYS A 153 -5.22 12.69 9.69
C LYS A 153 -4.11 11.66 9.92
N SER A 154 -3.02 11.73 9.15
CA SER A 154 -1.94 10.76 9.26
C SER A 154 -1.27 10.81 10.64
N ILE A 155 -1.28 9.70 11.35
CA ILE A 155 -0.60 9.53 12.64
C ILE A 155 0.93 9.50 12.51
N PHE A 156 1.44 9.30 11.30
CA PHE A 156 2.89 9.29 11.01
C PHE A 156 3.48 10.68 10.82
N LYS A 157 2.64 11.71 10.71
CA LYS A 157 3.06 13.09 10.47
C LYS A 157 3.03 13.90 11.78
N SER A 158 3.95 14.83 11.92
CA SER A 158 3.95 15.76 13.05
C SER A 158 2.73 16.69 12.99
N ARG A 159 2.31 17.26 14.13
CA ARG A 159 1.20 18.23 14.19
C ARG A 159 1.39 19.41 13.23
N TYR A 160 2.62 19.86 13.03
CA TYR A 160 2.96 20.91 12.08
C TYR A 160 2.70 20.46 10.63
N GLN A 161 3.19 19.28 10.25
CA GLN A 161 2.95 18.72 8.91
C GLN A 161 1.46 18.51 8.64
N VAL A 162 0.72 17.98 9.61
CA VAL A 162 -0.73 17.81 9.52
C VAL A 162 -1.42 19.15 9.24
N ARG A 163 -1.12 20.20 10.03
CA ARG A 163 -1.71 21.54 9.83
C ARG A 163 -1.36 22.12 8.47
N SER A 164 -0.14 21.94 7.99
CA SER A 164 0.29 22.44 6.69
C SER A 164 -0.37 21.71 5.51
N LEU A 165 -0.84 20.48 5.70
CA LEU A 165 -1.53 19.69 4.67
C LEU A 165 -3.02 20.01 4.52
N ILE A 166 -3.69 20.48 5.58
CA ILE A 166 -5.14 20.79 5.55
C ILE A 166 -5.55 21.69 4.37
N PRO A 167 -4.86 22.82 4.09
CA PRO A 167 -5.22 23.68 2.96
C PRO A 167 -5.09 22.98 1.61
N TYR A 168 -4.08 22.12 1.46
CA TYR A 168 -3.88 21.34 0.24
C TYR A 168 -4.96 20.27 0.08
N GLU A 169 -5.28 19.55 1.15
CA GLU A 169 -6.35 18.55 1.16
C GLU A 169 -7.68 19.18 0.72
N ARG A 170 -8.10 20.28 1.35
CA ARG A 170 -9.29 21.03 0.94
C ARG A 170 -9.26 21.45 -0.53
N LYS A 171 -8.13 21.94 -0.99
CA LYS A 171 -7.96 22.39 -2.37
C LYS A 171 -8.09 21.24 -3.35
N ILE A 172 -7.45 20.10 -3.07
CA ILE A 172 -7.47 18.93 -3.94
C ILE A 172 -8.88 18.37 -4.04
N VAL A 173 -9.51 18.06 -2.89
CA VAL A 173 -10.84 17.43 -2.89
C VAL A 173 -11.92 18.32 -3.52
N ASN A 174 -11.82 19.65 -3.41
CA ASN A 174 -12.80 20.56 -4.02
C ASN A 174 -12.50 20.93 -5.48
N SER A 175 -11.31 20.61 -5.98
CA SER A 175 -10.92 20.92 -7.37
C SER A 175 -10.88 19.70 -8.27
N SER A 176 -10.86 18.48 -7.72
CA SER A 176 -10.98 17.25 -8.48
C SER A 176 -12.45 16.97 -8.83
N ASP A 177 -12.68 16.25 -9.91
CA ASP A 177 -14.02 15.83 -10.33
C ASP A 177 -14.43 14.54 -9.64
N LEU A 178 -13.45 13.72 -9.25
CA LEU A 178 -13.63 12.47 -8.51
C LEU A 178 -12.53 12.31 -7.47
N VAL A 179 -12.90 11.99 -6.25
CA VAL A 179 -11.99 11.56 -5.18
C VAL A 179 -12.10 10.06 -5.03
N VAL A 180 -10.98 9.36 -5.18
CA VAL A 180 -10.87 7.92 -4.98
C VAL A 180 -10.09 7.64 -3.70
N SER A 181 -10.54 6.65 -2.90
CA SER A 181 -9.76 6.18 -1.76
C SER A 181 -9.91 4.67 -1.57
N VAL A 182 -9.11 4.11 -0.66
CA VAL A 182 -9.02 2.66 -0.47
C VAL A 182 -10.08 2.10 0.47
N SER A 183 -10.81 2.97 1.18
CA SER A 183 -11.82 2.56 2.15
C SER A 183 -12.85 3.66 2.41
N GLU A 184 -14.05 3.26 2.82
CA GLU A 184 -15.12 4.21 3.21
C GLU A 184 -14.73 5.10 4.41
N PRO A 185 -14.05 4.63 5.48
CA PRO A 185 -13.58 5.51 6.54
C PRO A 185 -12.68 6.63 6.06
N LEU A 186 -11.76 6.35 5.13
CA LEU A 186 -10.92 7.38 4.53
C LEU A 186 -11.72 8.34 3.66
N LEU A 187 -12.67 7.84 2.88
CA LEU A 187 -13.57 8.70 2.10
C LEU A 187 -14.36 9.65 2.99
N LYS A 188 -14.89 9.18 4.13
CA LYS A 188 -15.57 10.03 5.12
C LYS A 188 -14.67 11.14 5.64
N ASP A 189 -13.38 10.84 5.83
CA ASP A 189 -12.42 11.84 6.26
C ASP A 189 -12.21 12.96 5.23
N PHE A 190 -12.21 12.62 3.94
CA PHE A 190 -12.08 13.60 2.86
C PHE A 190 -13.40 14.34 2.61
N LYS A 191 -14.55 13.68 2.71
CA LYS A 191 -15.89 14.29 2.55
C LYS A 191 -16.10 15.49 3.45
N ARG A 192 -15.54 15.52 4.67
CA ARG A 192 -15.64 16.67 5.61
C ARG A 192 -15.19 18.01 5.03
N PHE A 193 -14.36 18.02 4.00
CA PHE A 193 -13.85 19.23 3.36
C PHE A 193 -14.46 19.50 2.00
N CYS A 194 -15.20 18.56 1.45
CA CYS A 194 -15.68 18.58 0.09
C CYS A 194 -17.06 19.22 -0.04
N LYS A 195 -17.31 19.86 -1.19
CA LYS A 195 -18.58 20.48 -1.56
C LYS A 195 -19.38 19.65 -2.57
N HIS A 196 -18.84 18.51 -3.03
CA HIS A 196 -19.49 17.58 -3.94
C HIS A 196 -19.49 16.16 -3.37
N ASP A 197 -20.31 15.28 -3.93
CA ASP A 197 -20.46 13.88 -3.49
C ASP A 197 -19.80 12.86 -4.43
N ASN A 198 -18.90 13.30 -5.30
CA ASN A 198 -18.20 12.43 -6.25
C ASN A 198 -17.04 11.72 -5.55
N PHE A 199 -17.34 10.63 -4.87
CA PHE A 199 -16.40 9.79 -4.15
C PHE A 199 -16.55 8.34 -4.56
N LEU A 200 -15.43 7.64 -4.72
CA LEU A 200 -15.43 6.23 -5.12
C LEU A 200 -14.42 5.43 -4.29
N GLU A 201 -14.88 4.35 -3.69
CA GLU A 201 -14.01 3.41 -3.02
C GLU A 201 -13.39 2.45 -4.04
N ILE A 202 -12.06 2.41 -4.08
CA ILE A 202 -11.30 1.44 -4.87
C ILE A 202 -10.21 0.88 -3.96
N LYS A 203 -10.39 -0.33 -3.50
CA LYS A 203 -9.45 -0.99 -2.59
C LYS A 203 -8.11 -1.29 -3.29
N ASN A 204 -7.09 -1.58 -2.52
CA ASN A 204 -5.90 -2.22 -3.04
C ASN A 204 -6.24 -3.66 -3.44
N GLY A 205 -5.32 -4.33 -4.14
CA GLY A 205 -5.58 -5.68 -4.59
C GLY A 205 -4.30 -6.45 -4.91
N TYR A 206 -4.45 -7.70 -5.30
CA TYR A 206 -3.40 -8.57 -5.82
C TYR A 206 -3.48 -8.69 -7.36
N ASP A 207 -2.40 -9.12 -8.01
CA ASP A 207 -2.28 -9.17 -9.48
C ASP A 207 -1.54 -10.43 -9.96
N TYR A 208 -1.84 -11.56 -9.36
CA TYR A 208 -1.32 -12.87 -9.72
C TYR A 208 -2.42 -13.93 -9.56
N GLU A 209 -2.18 -15.13 -10.07
CA GLU A 209 -3.13 -16.22 -9.98
C GLU A 209 -3.34 -16.67 -8.54
N GLU A 210 -4.59 -17.00 -8.20
CA GLU A 210 -4.95 -17.53 -6.89
C GLU A 210 -4.30 -18.89 -6.68
N ILE A 211 -3.76 -19.09 -5.48
CA ILE A 211 -3.08 -20.33 -5.10
C ILE A 211 -4.01 -21.10 -4.18
N HIS A 212 -4.68 -22.10 -4.74
CA HIS A 212 -5.64 -22.94 -4.03
C HIS A 212 -5.01 -24.11 -3.30
N ASP A 213 -3.81 -24.52 -3.72
CA ASP A 213 -3.10 -25.62 -3.09
C ASP A 213 -2.72 -25.30 -1.66
N VAL A 214 -2.84 -26.31 -0.79
CA VAL A 214 -2.49 -26.19 0.62
C VAL A 214 -1.32 -27.13 0.92
N TYR A 215 -0.22 -26.53 1.32
CA TYR A 215 0.95 -27.25 1.79
C TYR A 215 1.10 -27.01 3.29
N PHE A 216 1.16 -28.08 4.08
CA PHE A 216 1.42 -27.99 5.51
C PHE A 216 2.90 -28.27 5.76
N GLN A 217 3.52 -27.42 6.56
CA GLN A 217 4.92 -27.61 6.92
C GLN A 217 5.07 -28.78 7.90
N SER A 218 6.29 -29.33 8.02
CA SER A 218 6.60 -30.38 9.02
C SER A 218 6.53 -29.86 10.46
N GLN A 219 6.80 -28.56 10.65
CA GLN A 219 6.72 -27.84 11.91
C GLN A 219 5.74 -26.68 11.76
N PHE A 220 4.92 -26.42 12.76
CA PHE A 220 3.98 -25.29 12.72
C PHE A 220 4.73 -23.99 12.51
N THR A 221 4.45 -23.31 11.40
CA THR A 221 5.20 -22.13 10.96
C THR A 221 4.26 -20.95 10.72
N MET A 222 4.51 -19.86 11.43
CA MET A 222 3.84 -18.57 11.22
C MET A 222 4.78 -17.61 10.49
N ALA A 223 4.28 -16.82 9.52
CA ALA A 223 5.13 -15.90 8.77
C ALA A 223 4.57 -14.48 8.70
N PHE A 224 5.47 -13.50 8.79
CA PHE A 224 5.20 -12.08 8.61
C PHE A 224 6.10 -11.52 7.52
N PHE A 225 5.52 -10.82 6.55
CA PHE A 225 6.24 -10.18 5.45
C PHE A 225 6.26 -8.67 5.59
N GLY A 226 7.44 -8.07 5.55
CA GLY A 226 7.66 -6.64 5.63
C GLY A 226 8.51 -6.23 6.84
N HIS A 227 8.46 -4.96 7.21
CA HIS A 227 9.27 -4.45 8.31
C HIS A 227 8.40 -3.88 9.42
N PHE A 228 8.90 -3.96 10.62
CA PHE A 228 8.28 -3.37 11.81
C PHE A 228 8.75 -1.92 11.98
N HIS A 229 7.80 -1.07 12.29
CA HIS A 229 8.10 0.30 12.71
C HIS A 229 8.05 0.38 14.22
N ARG A 230 9.21 0.41 14.90
CA ARG A 230 9.37 0.35 16.36
C ARG A 230 8.29 1.10 17.15
N LYS A 231 7.83 2.24 16.64
CA LYS A 231 6.84 3.08 17.32
C LYS A 231 5.39 2.69 17.01
N TRP A 232 5.11 2.07 15.86
CA TRP A 232 3.76 1.97 15.32
C TRP A 232 3.30 0.54 15.04
N VAL A 233 4.23 -0.33 14.65
CA VAL A 233 3.98 -1.73 14.36
C VAL A 233 5.02 -2.54 15.09
N SER A 234 4.62 -3.20 16.18
CA SER A 234 5.52 -3.99 17.03
C SER A 234 5.05 -5.44 17.08
N PRO A 235 5.95 -6.42 16.98
CA PRO A 235 5.64 -7.83 17.17
C PRO A 235 5.65 -8.25 18.64
N ALA A 236 5.88 -7.33 19.59
CA ALA A 236 6.15 -7.68 20.99
C ALA A 236 5.06 -8.55 21.64
N ASN A 237 3.78 -8.19 21.44
CA ASN A 237 2.66 -8.95 22.01
C ASN A 237 2.48 -10.31 21.31
N TRP A 238 2.75 -10.39 20.00
CA TRP A 238 2.78 -11.68 19.30
C TRP A 238 3.90 -12.57 19.81
N PHE A 239 5.11 -12.06 19.96
CA PHE A 239 6.23 -12.81 20.53
C PHE A 239 5.96 -13.25 21.96
N LYS A 240 5.37 -12.37 22.79
CA LYS A 240 5.00 -12.69 24.17
C LYS A 240 4.00 -13.84 24.20
N ALA A 241 2.92 -13.76 23.43
CA ALA A 241 1.90 -14.82 23.35
C ALA A 241 2.49 -16.16 22.88
N PHE A 242 3.33 -16.12 21.83
CA PHE A 242 4.01 -17.31 21.31
C PHE A 242 4.96 -17.94 22.34
N SER A 243 5.77 -17.12 23.02
CA SER A 243 6.68 -17.56 24.08
C SER A 243 5.94 -18.23 25.24
N GLU A 244 4.84 -17.62 25.71
CA GLU A 244 4.03 -18.19 26.77
C GLU A 244 3.46 -19.56 26.38
N LEU A 245 2.93 -19.70 25.16
CA LEU A 245 2.39 -20.98 24.67
C LEU A 245 3.44 -22.09 24.56
N ILE A 246 4.67 -21.76 24.18
CA ILE A 246 5.78 -22.74 24.20
C ILE A 246 6.09 -23.15 25.64
N LYS A 247 6.19 -22.21 26.58
CA LYS A 247 6.47 -22.51 28.00
C LYS A 247 5.39 -23.33 28.67
N GLU A 248 4.14 -23.08 28.32
CA GLU A 248 2.98 -23.80 28.82
C GLU A 248 2.83 -25.21 28.19
N GLY A 249 3.63 -25.52 27.15
CA GLY A 249 3.56 -26.79 26.42
C GLY A 249 2.35 -26.91 25.48
N GLU A 250 1.65 -25.80 25.24
CA GLU A 250 0.50 -25.75 24.34
C GLU A 250 0.86 -25.69 22.85
N LEU A 251 2.07 -25.19 22.55
CA LEU A 251 2.70 -25.28 21.24
C LEU A 251 3.94 -26.18 21.32
N PRO A 252 4.23 -26.96 20.27
CA PRO A 252 5.49 -27.68 20.14
C PRO A 252 6.70 -26.75 20.24
N SER A 253 7.74 -27.18 20.92
CA SER A 253 8.97 -26.39 21.11
C SER A 253 9.73 -26.07 19.81
N ASP A 254 9.47 -26.81 18.74
CA ASP A 254 10.03 -26.62 17.40
C ASP A 254 9.16 -25.74 16.49
N SER A 255 8.04 -25.20 16.98
CA SER A 255 7.21 -24.24 16.23
C SER A 255 8.00 -23.01 15.82
N GLN A 256 7.74 -22.44 14.64
CA GLN A 256 8.58 -21.39 14.05
C GLN A 256 7.83 -20.10 13.74
N ILE A 257 8.54 -18.98 13.83
CA ILE A 257 8.17 -17.68 13.31
C ILE A 257 9.15 -17.26 12.24
N LYS A 258 8.70 -17.05 11.01
CA LYS A 258 9.50 -16.49 9.91
C LYS A 258 9.19 -15.01 9.73
N ILE A 259 10.20 -14.15 9.79
CA ILE A 259 10.07 -12.72 9.54
C ILE A 259 10.87 -12.38 8.30
N ILE A 260 10.18 -12.05 7.21
CA ILE A 260 10.77 -11.82 5.90
C ILE A 260 10.71 -10.33 5.56
N GLY A 261 11.87 -9.74 5.24
CA GLY A 261 11.93 -8.36 4.76
C GLY A 261 12.11 -7.30 5.83
N ASN A 262 12.28 -7.68 7.10
CA ASN A 262 12.52 -6.70 8.15
C ASN A 262 13.93 -6.12 8.04
N ARG A 263 14.01 -4.77 8.10
CA ARG A 263 15.28 -4.01 7.97
C ARG A 263 15.79 -3.46 9.29
N PHE A 264 15.02 -3.61 10.35
CA PHE A 264 15.34 -3.04 11.66
C PHE A 264 15.75 -4.14 12.64
N LYS A 265 16.60 -3.79 13.61
CA LYS A 265 16.88 -4.70 14.72
C LYS A 265 15.59 -4.98 15.47
N LEU A 266 15.27 -6.25 15.64
CA LEU A 266 14.16 -6.73 16.46
C LEU A 266 14.65 -7.16 17.82
N ASP A 267 13.86 -6.84 18.83
CA ASP A 267 14.08 -7.33 20.19
C ASP A 267 13.27 -8.66 20.31
N VAL A 268 13.91 -9.75 19.92
CA VAL A 268 13.36 -11.10 20.05
C VAL A 268 13.63 -11.59 21.47
N PRO A 269 12.60 -12.07 22.21
CA PRO A 269 12.82 -12.66 23.52
C PRO A 269 13.79 -13.85 23.44
N GLN A 270 14.68 -13.99 24.41
CA GLN A 270 15.78 -14.96 24.37
C GLN A 270 15.25 -16.40 24.40
N ASP A 271 14.16 -16.65 25.08
CA ASP A 271 13.52 -17.96 25.22
C ASP A 271 12.89 -18.50 23.92
N ILE A 272 12.62 -17.63 22.93
CA ILE A 272 12.14 -18.03 21.59
C ILE A 272 13.12 -17.65 20.47
N ALA A 273 14.35 -17.26 20.81
CA ALA A 273 15.31 -16.81 19.80
C ALA A 273 15.63 -17.88 18.75
N SER A 274 15.64 -19.16 19.14
CA SER A 274 15.82 -20.30 18.23
C SER A 274 14.62 -20.59 17.34
N ASN A 275 13.43 -20.09 17.72
CA ASN A 275 12.19 -20.28 16.97
C ASN A 275 11.96 -19.16 15.92
N VAL A 276 12.72 -18.06 15.98
CA VAL A 276 12.50 -16.88 15.13
C VAL A 276 13.55 -16.82 14.03
N LEU A 277 13.14 -17.04 12.79
CA LEU A 277 14.00 -16.95 11.61
C LEU A 277 13.83 -15.56 10.95
N LEU A 278 14.91 -14.79 10.87
CA LEU A 278 14.95 -13.49 10.22
C LEU A 278 15.52 -13.62 8.80
N ILE A 279 14.72 -13.29 7.81
CA ILE A 279 15.07 -13.39 6.39
C ILE A 279 15.19 -11.98 5.81
N PRO A 280 16.29 -11.66 5.09
CA PRO A 280 16.46 -10.36 4.45
C PRO A 280 15.32 -10.00 3.48
N PRO A 281 15.18 -8.71 3.08
CA PRO A 281 14.24 -8.32 2.05
C PRO A 281 14.46 -9.07 0.73
N VAL A 282 13.38 -9.61 0.19
CA VAL A 282 13.32 -10.32 -1.09
C VAL A 282 12.46 -9.56 -2.10
N VAL A 283 12.51 -9.93 -3.37
CA VAL A 283 11.60 -9.38 -4.39
C VAL A 283 10.17 -9.87 -4.15
N HIS A 284 9.17 -9.12 -4.65
CA HIS A 284 7.76 -9.39 -4.35
C HIS A 284 7.32 -10.80 -4.77
N SER A 285 7.73 -11.27 -5.95
CA SER A 285 7.41 -12.63 -6.41
C SER A 285 7.96 -13.72 -5.49
N GLU A 286 9.17 -13.53 -4.97
CA GLU A 286 9.78 -14.46 -4.02
C GLU A 286 9.06 -14.42 -2.67
N ALA A 287 8.63 -13.23 -2.21
CA ALA A 287 7.81 -13.10 -1.01
C ALA A 287 6.51 -13.89 -1.12
N ILE A 288 5.83 -13.85 -2.28
CA ILE A 288 4.64 -14.65 -2.54
C ILE A 288 4.96 -16.14 -2.44
N ARG A 289 6.03 -16.60 -3.11
CA ARG A 289 6.46 -18.02 -3.04
C ARG A 289 6.73 -18.45 -1.60
N MET A 290 7.47 -17.66 -0.85
CA MET A 290 7.79 -17.95 0.56
C MET A 290 6.55 -17.92 1.47
N SER A 291 5.47 -17.20 1.09
CA SER A 291 4.24 -17.23 1.87
C SER A 291 3.57 -18.60 1.90
N LEU A 292 3.81 -19.42 0.89
CA LEU A 292 3.31 -20.79 0.84
C LEU A 292 4.07 -21.74 1.77
N GLU A 293 5.28 -21.36 2.19
CA GLU A 293 6.13 -22.09 3.14
C GLU A 293 5.78 -21.74 4.61
N ALA A 294 4.61 -21.19 4.85
CA ALA A 294 4.06 -20.97 6.18
C ALA A 294 2.69 -21.64 6.30
N ASP A 295 2.28 -21.93 7.53
CA ASP A 295 0.96 -22.47 7.84
C ASP A 295 -0.04 -21.38 8.22
N THR A 296 0.48 -20.24 8.69
CA THR A 296 -0.32 -19.06 9.03
C THR A 296 0.42 -17.78 8.63
N LEU A 297 -0.27 -16.88 7.94
CA LEU A 297 0.26 -15.57 7.56
C LEU A 297 -0.20 -14.50 8.55
N VAL A 298 0.75 -13.76 9.12
CA VAL A 298 0.46 -12.78 10.17
C VAL A 298 0.44 -11.38 9.61
N VAL A 299 -0.61 -10.64 9.94
CA VAL A 299 -0.72 -9.19 9.70
C VAL A 299 -0.73 -8.48 11.04
N ILE A 300 0.16 -7.51 11.24
CA ILE A 300 0.11 -6.62 12.41
C ILE A 300 -0.20 -5.23 11.90
N HIS A 301 -1.33 -4.68 12.32
CA HIS A 301 -1.74 -3.34 11.94
C HIS A 301 -1.34 -2.32 13.00
N THR A 302 -1.18 -1.09 12.59
CA THR A 302 -0.79 0.02 13.45
C THR A 302 -1.92 0.37 14.40
N THR A 303 -1.67 0.33 15.69
CA THR A 303 -2.65 0.76 16.71
C THR A 303 -3.06 2.23 16.49
N GLY A 304 -4.35 2.50 16.52
CA GLY A 304 -4.93 3.84 16.34
C GLY A 304 -4.99 4.34 14.88
N ARG A 305 -4.56 3.54 13.91
CA ARG A 305 -4.76 3.82 12.48
C ARG A 305 -5.98 3.07 11.98
N LYS A 306 -7.03 3.77 11.57
CA LYS A 306 -8.27 3.17 11.08
C LYS A 306 -8.47 3.41 9.58
N GLY A 307 -9.17 2.49 8.94
CA GLY A 307 -9.58 2.61 7.55
C GLY A 307 -8.49 2.33 6.51
N VAL A 308 -7.31 1.85 6.90
CA VAL A 308 -6.20 1.62 5.98
C VAL A 308 -5.85 0.15 5.87
N TYR A 309 -5.90 -0.38 4.67
CA TYR A 309 -5.43 -1.72 4.38
C TYR A 309 -3.91 -1.76 4.21
N THR A 310 -3.28 -2.81 4.73
CA THR A 310 -1.90 -3.13 4.36
C THR A 310 -1.89 -3.89 3.04
N GLY A 311 -0.93 -3.58 2.14
CA GLY A 311 -0.90 -4.25 0.83
C GLY A 311 -0.67 -5.76 0.90
N LYS A 312 0.10 -6.23 1.88
CA LYS A 312 0.34 -7.66 2.09
C LYS A 312 -0.94 -8.46 2.37
N LEU A 313 -1.96 -7.82 2.95
CA LEU A 313 -3.24 -8.46 3.21
C LEU A 313 -3.89 -8.99 1.92
N PHE A 314 -3.85 -8.20 0.86
CA PHE A 314 -4.40 -8.64 -0.43
C PHE A 314 -3.55 -9.74 -1.07
N ASP A 315 -2.23 -9.68 -0.91
CA ASP A 315 -1.35 -10.77 -1.34
C ASP A 315 -1.67 -12.08 -0.58
N TYR A 316 -1.92 -12.00 0.71
CA TYR A 316 -2.30 -13.15 1.53
C TYR A 316 -3.69 -13.70 1.18
N LEU A 317 -4.62 -12.85 0.79
CA LEU A 317 -5.95 -13.29 0.33
C LEU A 317 -5.87 -14.23 -0.87
N ALA A 318 -4.92 -14.00 -1.77
CA ALA A 318 -4.74 -14.84 -2.94
C ALA A 318 -4.06 -16.20 -2.66
N THR A 319 -3.58 -16.42 -1.44
CA THR A 319 -3.06 -17.72 -0.99
C THR A 319 -4.12 -18.48 -0.21
N ASN A 320 -4.03 -19.81 -0.14
CA ASN A 320 -4.94 -20.62 0.68
C ASN A 320 -4.39 -20.86 2.10
N LYS A 321 -3.77 -19.83 2.70
CA LYS A 321 -3.19 -19.89 4.05
C LYS A 321 -4.04 -19.09 5.04
N PRO A 322 -4.36 -19.62 6.23
CA PRO A 322 -5.02 -18.84 7.28
C PRO A 322 -4.29 -17.52 7.56
N ILE A 323 -5.04 -16.43 7.69
CA ILE A 323 -4.52 -15.12 8.01
C ILE A 323 -4.85 -14.81 9.47
N LEU A 324 -3.84 -14.51 10.28
CA LEU A 324 -4.03 -13.97 11.63
C LEU A 324 -3.72 -12.48 11.63
N ALA A 325 -4.73 -11.64 11.79
CA ALA A 325 -4.58 -10.20 11.86
C ALA A 325 -4.64 -9.70 13.31
N LEU A 326 -3.53 -9.13 13.77
CA LEU A 326 -3.44 -8.38 15.01
C LEU A 326 -3.80 -6.92 14.72
N CYS A 327 -5.07 -6.57 14.85
CA CYS A 327 -5.61 -5.27 14.47
C CYS A 327 -6.82 -4.92 15.34
N ASP A 328 -7.34 -3.71 15.20
CA ASP A 328 -8.63 -3.32 15.79
C ASP A 328 -9.74 -4.21 15.17
N PRO A 329 -10.52 -4.97 15.99
CA PRO A 329 -11.58 -5.85 15.48
C PRO A 329 -12.74 -5.13 14.78
N GLU A 330 -12.85 -3.80 14.96
CA GLU A 330 -13.88 -2.97 14.32
C GLU A 330 -13.38 -2.26 13.06
N ASP A 331 -12.12 -2.51 12.64
CA ASP A 331 -11.54 -1.84 11.48
C ASP A 331 -11.73 -2.66 10.19
N VAL A 332 -11.45 -2.01 9.07
CA VAL A 332 -11.64 -2.54 7.70
C VAL A 332 -10.91 -3.86 7.44
N ILE A 333 -9.80 -4.13 8.15
CA ILE A 333 -9.07 -5.41 8.02
C ILE A 333 -9.91 -6.55 8.59
N ALA A 334 -10.54 -6.35 9.73
CA ALA A 334 -11.40 -7.35 10.36
C ALA A 334 -12.60 -7.67 9.47
N GLY A 335 -13.31 -6.64 9.00
CA GLY A 335 -14.44 -6.82 8.08
C GLY A 335 -14.05 -7.55 6.80
N LEU A 336 -12.88 -7.27 6.24
CA LEU A 336 -12.39 -7.97 5.04
C LEU A 336 -12.12 -9.46 5.29
N LEU A 337 -11.51 -9.82 6.43
CA LEU A 337 -11.25 -11.21 6.78
C LEU A 337 -12.53 -11.99 7.09
N GLU A 338 -13.50 -11.35 7.74
CA GLU A 338 -14.83 -11.92 8.00
C GLU A 338 -15.58 -12.17 6.68
N GLU A 339 -15.66 -11.17 5.82
CA GLU A 339 -16.30 -11.25 4.51
C GLU A 339 -15.73 -12.37 3.64
N THR A 340 -14.41 -12.47 3.60
CA THR A 340 -13.69 -13.44 2.75
C THR A 340 -13.49 -14.81 3.42
N LYS A 341 -13.82 -14.94 4.70
CA LYS A 341 -13.55 -16.13 5.53
C LYS A 341 -12.09 -16.58 5.46
N ALA A 342 -11.17 -15.61 5.30
CA ALA A 342 -9.77 -15.90 5.02
C ALA A 342 -8.90 -16.04 6.28
N GLY A 343 -9.46 -15.78 7.47
CA GLY A 343 -8.67 -15.85 8.70
C GLY A 343 -9.36 -15.28 9.91
N PHE A 344 -8.55 -14.86 10.88
CA PHE A 344 -8.99 -14.44 12.21
C PHE A 344 -8.42 -13.07 12.56
N THR A 345 -9.17 -12.35 13.40
CA THR A 345 -8.74 -11.05 13.93
C THR A 345 -8.74 -11.05 15.44
N VAL A 346 -7.81 -10.32 16.02
CA VAL A 346 -7.73 -10.09 17.46
C VAL A 346 -7.05 -8.75 17.72
N ASP A 347 -7.45 -8.07 18.78
CA ASP A 347 -6.79 -6.85 19.21
C ASP A 347 -5.31 -7.14 19.53
N ASN A 348 -4.41 -6.32 18.98
CA ASN A 348 -2.97 -6.47 19.22
C ASN A 348 -2.59 -6.25 20.71
N ALA A 349 -3.43 -5.63 21.52
CA ALA A 349 -3.21 -5.47 22.96
C ALA A 349 -3.73 -6.65 23.79
N ASP A 350 -4.58 -7.51 23.23
CA ASP A 350 -5.17 -8.66 23.93
C ASP A 350 -4.27 -9.91 23.80
N ILE A 351 -3.32 -10.08 24.72
CA ILE A 351 -2.39 -11.23 24.70
C ILE A 351 -3.14 -12.56 24.85
N ALA A 352 -4.16 -12.64 25.69
CA ALA A 352 -4.95 -13.86 25.87
C ALA A 352 -5.72 -14.23 24.60
N GLY A 353 -6.29 -13.24 23.94
CA GLY A 353 -6.92 -13.41 22.63
C GLY A 353 -5.93 -13.83 21.56
N ILE A 354 -4.70 -13.25 21.53
CA ILE A 354 -3.64 -13.65 20.62
C ILE A 354 -3.26 -15.11 20.83
N LYS A 355 -3.05 -15.55 22.08
CA LYS A 355 -2.79 -16.96 22.42
C LYS A 355 -3.89 -17.87 21.87
N LYS A 356 -5.15 -17.53 22.13
CA LYS A 356 -6.30 -18.30 21.64
C LYS A 356 -6.31 -18.42 20.11
N MET A 357 -6.00 -17.34 19.39
CA MET A 357 -5.98 -17.36 17.92
C MET A 357 -4.76 -18.12 17.37
N ILE A 358 -3.61 -18.06 18.02
CA ILE A 358 -2.44 -18.89 17.66
C ILE A 358 -2.79 -20.38 17.81
N LEU A 359 -3.41 -20.79 18.92
CA LEU A 359 -3.86 -22.15 19.14
C LEU A 359 -4.91 -22.59 18.11
N ARG A 360 -5.80 -21.69 17.68
CA ARG A 360 -6.74 -21.96 16.58
C ARG A 360 -6.01 -22.25 15.28
N CYS A 361 -5.00 -21.44 14.93
CA CYS A 361 -4.16 -21.68 13.76
C CYS A 361 -3.36 -22.98 13.86
N TYR A 362 -2.83 -23.28 15.04
CA TYR A 362 -2.13 -24.53 15.32
C TYR A 362 -3.05 -25.74 15.16
N SER A 363 -4.28 -25.69 15.65
CA SER A 363 -5.29 -26.75 15.46
C SER A 363 -5.58 -27.00 13.99
N ILE A 364 -5.74 -25.94 13.18
CA ILE A 364 -5.93 -26.05 11.72
C ILE A 364 -4.75 -26.78 11.08
N TRP A 365 -3.52 -26.39 11.42
CA TRP A 365 -2.32 -27.06 10.91
C TRP A 365 -2.23 -28.51 11.34
N LYS A 366 -2.46 -28.80 12.63
CA LYS A 366 -2.38 -30.15 13.22
C LYS A 366 -3.38 -31.12 12.58
N ASN A 367 -4.62 -30.64 12.37
CA ASN A 367 -5.69 -31.43 11.78
C ASN A 367 -5.69 -31.42 10.24
N LYS A 368 -4.75 -30.69 9.61
CA LYS A 368 -4.70 -30.50 8.15
C LYS A 368 -6.00 -29.93 7.57
N GLU A 369 -6.63 -29.03 8.34
CA GLU A 369 -7.87 -28.38 7.92
C GLU A 369 -7.60 -27.27 6.89
N VAL A 370 -8.56 -27.04 6.00
CA VAL A 370 -8.56 -25.95 5.05
C VAL A 370 -9.70 -25.00 5.39
N LEU A 371 -9.42 -23.70 5.50
CA LEU A 371 -10.47 -22.71 5.74
C LEU A 371 -11.41 -22.64 4.55
N PRO A 372 -12.75 -22.61 4.77
CA PRO A 372 -13.74 -22.50 3.70
C PRO A 372 -13.81 -21.06 3.18
N ARG A 373 -12.76 -20.61 2.51
CA ARG A 373 -12.65 -19.25 1.95
C ARG A 373 -13.72 -18.96 0.91
N ASP A 374 -14.20 -17.73 0.93
CA ASP A 374 -15.08 -17.22 -0.12
C ASP A 374 -14.26 -16.65 -1.28
N TRP A 375 -13.89 -17.55 -2.20
CA TRP A 375 -13.06 -17.19 -3.36
C TRP A 375 -13.76 -16.23 -4.32
N GLU A 376 -15.09 -16.26 -4.42
CA GLU A 376 -15.82 -15.31 -5.23
C GLU A 376 -15.66 -13.88 -4.72
N LYS A 377 -15.77 -13.69 -3.41
CA LYS A 377 -15.48 -12.39 -2.76
C LYS A 377 -14.01 -12.02 -2.84
N ILE A 378 -13.09 -12.97 -2.65
CA ILE A 378 -11.65 -12.70 -2.79
C ILE A 378 -11.31 -12.19 -4.19
N ARG A 379 -11.90 -12.75 -5.27
CA ARG A 379 -11.66 -12.31 -6.66
C ARG A 379 -12.06 -10.88 -6.92
N GLN A 380 -12.99 -10.32 -6.16
CA GLN A 380 -13.34 -8.91 -6.26
C GLN A 380 -12.17 -8.00 -5.91
N TYR A 381 -11.22 -8.49 -5.12
CA TYR A 381 -10.01 -7.78 -4.71
C TYR A 381 -8.81 -8.00 -5.65
N THR A 382 -8.99 -8.56 -6.84
CA THR A 382 -7.95 -8.46 -7.87
C THR A 382 -7.79 -7.02 -8.32
N ARG A 383 -6.57 -6.57 -8.62
CA ARG A 383 -6.34 -5.22 -9.16
C ARG A 383 -7.11 -4.98 -10.46
N LYS A 384 -7.30 -6.02 -11.26
CA LYS A 384 -8.13 -5.98 -12.47
C LYS A 384 -9.57 -5.56 -12.14
N ASN A 385 -10.20 -6.24 -11.17
CA ASN A 385 -11.58 -5.95 -10.79
C ASN A 385 -11.70 -4.59 -10.11
N GLN A 386 -10.72 -4.20 -9.27
CA GLN A 386 -10.69 -2.88 -8.67
C GLN A 386 -10.51 -1.76 -9.71
N CYS A 387 -9.69 -1.95 -10.74
CA CYS A 387 -9.58 -1.02 -11.86
C CYS A 387 -10.86 -0.97 -12.71
N LYS A 388 -11.55 -2.11 -12.87
CA LYS A 388 -12.83 -2.17 -13.57
C LYS A 388 -13.89 -1.27 -12.94
N ILE A 389 -13.94 -1.19 -11.60
CA ILE A 389 -14.87 -0.27 -10.89
C ILE A 389 -14.67 1.18 -11.36
N LEU A 390 -13.41 1.62 -11.49
CA LEU A 390 -13.09 2.97 -11.98
C LEU A 390 -13.43 3.15 -13.45
N LEU A 391 -13.16 2.16 -14.29
CA LEU A 391 -13.49 2.17 -15.72
C LEU A 391 -14.99 2.24 -15.94
N ASP A 392 -15.78 1.44 -15.23
CA ASP A 392 -17.25 1.43 -15.31
C ASP A 392 -17.83 2.78 -14.85
N TYR A 393 -17.28 3.36 -13.79
CA TYR A 393 -17.66 4.70 -13.33
C TYR A 393 -17.40 5.75 -14.42
N LEU A 394 -16.20 5.76 -15.01
CA LEU A 394 -15.83 6.72 -16.06
C LEU A 394 -16.68 6.57 -17.33
N ALA A 395 -17.03 5.32 -17.71
CA ALA A 395 -17.93 5.07 -18.84
C ALA A 395 -19.33 5.65 -18.61
N ASN A 396 -19.83 5.63 -17.37
CA ASN A 396 -21.10 6.23 -17.02
C ASN A 396 -21.05 7.79 -17.04
N VAL A 397 -19.96 8.38 -16.56
CA VAL A 397 -19.75 9.83 -16.63
C VAL A 397 -19.71 10.33 -18.07
N GLN A 398 -19.02 9.62 -18.97
CA GLN A 398 -18.93 9.99 -20.39
C GLN A 398 -20.27 9.91 -21.14
N LYS A 399 -21.22 9.10 -20.69
CA LYS A 399 -22.58 9.03 -21.27
C LYS A 399 -23.46 10.22 -20.85
N LEU A 400 -23.07 10.94 -19.80
CA LEU A 400 -23.83 12.07 -19.24
C LEU A 400 -23.29 13.43 -19.73
N THR A 401 -22.11 13.46 -20.34
CA THR A 401 -21.48 14.64 -20.98
C THR A 401 -21.57 14.55 -22.49
#